data_664c2c997e8a8f946c6d35ccf4188a9b
#
_entry.id   664c2c997e8a8f946c6d35ccf4188a9b
#
_cell.length_a   1.000
_cell.length_b   1.000
_cell.length_c   1.000
_cell.angle_alpha   90.00
_cell.angle_beta   90.00
_cell.angle_gamma   90.00
#
_symmetry.space_group_name_H-M   'P 1'
#
loop_
_entity.id
_entity.type
_entity.pdbx_description
1 polymer ?
#
loop_
_entity_poly.entity_id
_entity_poly.type
_entity_poly.pdbx_seq_one_letter_code
_entity_poly.pdbx_strand_id
1 'polypeptide(L)'
;MEGKNVTVEVDVSDGLPGLILVGYLASEVREGGDRVRTAIKNLGLSLPPKKITINLSPADFRKEGTGFDLAIAAAILSAYGGFRAKDLKDAVLFGELGLDGTVRGIPGVMALTDQARESGFKRVFLPVENVNEASVIGGMELYGIRDLRHLLEVLSGKLPMQAESTINMDELQNSMNRYEVDFSELSGQPLLRRAAEVAAAGKHNLLIVGPAGAGKTMLAKRMPTIMPGLDIAESIEISKIYSVSHLLTAKEPLIRTRPFRAPHHTVSVQALTGGGRRPKPGEISLATGGILFLDEFPEFSRAALETLRQPLEEREVTVSRVEASVTYPANFQLVAAMNPCPCGHFPDRSRCRCTDGQITRYLQKVSGPMLDRIDICVEAAPITYGDIKSSGNNESSREIRARVEQARKIQRERFAGENVRCNGEMSGRHIRKFCGLGREEEKFMEEIFEKLALSARMHDRILKVARTTADLAEEEKIRLADLCEAVSYVKSRDKFWGN
;
A
#
# COMPACT_ATOMS: atom_id res chain seq x y z
N MET A 1 5.38 -7.67 5.68
CA MET A 1 6.01 -8.70 4.79
C MET A 1 7.35 -9.01 5.41
N GLU A 2 7.54 -10.24 5.84
CA GLU A 2 8.76 -10.67 6.50
C GLU A 2 9.52 -11.63 5.58
N GLY A 3 10.81 -11.39 5.38
CA GLY A 3 11.71 -12.32 4.72
C GLY A 3 12.14 -13.42 5.70
N LYS A 4 12.55 -14.57 5.18
CA LYS A 4 13.13 -15.66 5.98
C LYS A 4 14.51 -16.01 5.45
N ASN A 5 15.47 -16.13 6.34
CA ASN A 5 16.83 -16.51 5.97
C ASN A 5 16.89 -17.99 5.60
N VAL A 6 17.57 -18.27 4.49
CA VAL A 6 17.83 -19.64 4.01
C VAL A 6 19.33 -19.83 3.91
N THR A 7 19.85 -20.88 4.56
CA THR A 7 21.25 -21.28 4.44
C THR A 7 21.37 -22.29 3.30
N VAL A 8 22.31 -22.03 2.40
CA VAL A 8 22.65 -22.93 1.29
C VAL A 8 23.93 -23.67 1.64
N GLU A 9 23.81 -24.97 1.85
CA GLU A 9 24.92 -25.88 2.18
C GLU A 9 25.21 -26.79 1.00
N VAL A 10 26.48 -26.98 0.68
CA VAL A 10 26.92 -27.86 -0.43
C VAL A 10 27.89 -28.88 0.06
N ASP A 11 27.61 -30.17 -0.21
CA ASP A 11 28.52 -31.28 -0.04
C ASP A 11 28.93 -31.88 -1.40
N VAL A 12 30.20 -32.15 -1.57
CA VAL A 12 30.77 -32.77 -2.77
C VAL A 12 31.45 -34.08 -2.36
N SER A 13 30.84 -35.20 -2.74
CA SER A 13 31.28 -36.55 -2.38
C SER A 13 31.54 -37.44 -3.58
N ASP A 14 32.28 -38.51 -3.40
CA ASP A 14 32.48 -39.52 -4.44
C ASP A 14 31.17 -40.30 -4.65
N GLY A 15 30.84 -40.59 -5.90
CA GLY A 15 29.61 -41.30 -6.27
C GLY A 15 29.21 -41.06 -7.73
N LEU A 16 28.02 -41.53 -8.10
CA LEU A 16 27.47 -41.25 -9.43
C LEU A 16 27.32 -39.74 -9.63
N PRO A 17 27.89 -39.17 -10.72
CA PRO A 17 27.81 -37.75 -11.00
C PRO A 17 26.37 -37.27 -11.07
N GLY A 18 26.03 -36.29 -10.26
CA GLY A 18 24.67 -35.74 -10.19
C GLY A 18 24.59 -34.54 -9.27
N LEU A 19 23.55 -33.74 -9.44
CA LEU A 19 23.22 -32.60 -8.61
C LEU A 19 21.87 -32.85 -7.97
N ILE A 20 21.83 -32.86 -6.65
CA ILE A 20 20.63 -33.16 -5.86
C ILE A 20 20.33 -31.98 -4.95
N LEU A 21 19.15 -31.39 -5.09
CA LEU A 21 18.64 -30.38 -4.16
C LEU A 21 17.77 -31.03 -3.07
N VAL A 22 18.06 -30.69 -1.81
CA VAL A 22 17.37 -31.17 -0.62
C VAL A 22 16.70 -30.00 0.09
N GLY A 23 15.52 -30.23 0.66
CA GLY A 23 14.73 -29.26 1.40
C GLY A 23 13.27 -29.27 0.97
N TYR A 24 12.45 -28.43 1.59
CA TYR A 24 11.05 -28.25 1.18
C TYR A 24 10.99 -27.20 0.04
N LEU A 25 11.09 -27.66 -1.21
CA LEU A 25 11.34 -26.85 -2.41
C LEU A 25 10.14 -26.87 -3.36
N ALA A 26 9.78 -25.70 -3.90
CA ALA A 26 8.89 -25.58 -5.04
C ALA A 26 9.59 -26.06 -6.34
N SER A 27 8.81 -26.29 -7.41
CA SER A 27 9.33 -26.79 -8.70
C SER A 27 10.40 -25.87 -9.29
N GLU A 28 10.18 -24.57 -9.25
CA GLU A 28 11.11 -23.58 -9.81
C GLU A 28 12.46 -23.52 -9.11
N VAL A 29 12.49 -23.83 -7.80
CA VAL A 29 13.75 -23.94 -7.02
C VAL A 29 14.47 -25.22 -7.39
N ARG A 30 13.75 -26.32 -7.63
CA ARG A 30 14.34 -27.59 -8.09
C ARG A 30 14.96 -27.46 -9.50
N GLU A 31 14.23 -26.80 -10.41
CA GLU A 31 14.70 -26.46 -11.75
C GLU A 31 15.93 -25.53 -11.72
N GLY A 32 16.10 -24.74 -10.64
CA GLY A 32 17.29 -23.93 -10.40
C GLY A 32 18.59 -24.72 -10.41
N GLY A 33 18.57 -25.97 -9.97
CA GLY A 33 19.74 -26.85 -10.07
C GLY A 33 20.24 -27.07 -11.50
N ASP A 34 19.33 -27.29 -12.44
CA ASP A 34 19.67 -27.48 -13.84
C ASP A 34 20.13 -26.15 -14.50
N ARG A 35 19.50 -25.01 -14.15
CA ARG A 35 19.96 -23.68 -14.58
C ARG A 35 21.37 -23.39 -14.11
N VAL A 36 21.64 -23.57 -12.83
CA VAL A 36 22.97 -23.35 -12.22
C VAL A 36 24.02 -24.22 -12.86
N ARG A 37 23.74 -25.54 -13.01
CA ARG A 37 24.67 -26.48 -13.65
C ARG A 37 25.02 -26.05 -15.07
N THR A 38 24.02 -25.67 -15.85
CA THR A 38 24.19 -25.23 -17.23
C THR A 38 24.97 -23.90 -17.29
N ALA A 39 24.64 -22.94 -16.44
CA ALA A 39 25.33 -21.66 -16.35
C ALA A 39 26.83 -21.84 -16.01
N ILE A 40 27.17 -22.67 -15.02
CA ILE A 40 28.56 -22.96 -14.65
C ILE A 40 29.30 -23.62 -15.83
N LYS A 41 28.68 -24.58 -16.52
CA LYS A 41 29.27 -25.24 -17.72
C LYS A 41 29.53 -24.22 -18.84
N ASN A 42 28.62 -23.33 -19.12
CA ASN A 42 28.71 -22.33 -20.18
C ASN A 42 29.79 -21.26 -19.90
N LEU A 43 30.15 -21.06 -18.62
CA LEU A 43 31.33 -20.26 -18.24
C LEU A 43 32.68 -20.93 -18.58
N GLY A 44 32.68 -22.14 -19.08
CA GLY A 44 33.89 -22.92 -19.34
C GLY A 44 34.49 -23.57 -18.08
N LEU A 45 33.72 -23.56 -16.95
CA LEU A 45 34.13 -24.25 -15.75
C LEU A 45 33.64 -25.70 -15.79
N SER A 46 34.58 -26.65 -15.75
CA SER A 46 34.27 -28.08 -15.72
C SER A 46 34.05 -28.49 -14.23
N LEU A 47 32.84 -28.85 -13.88
CA LEU A 47 32.60 -29.49 -12.59
C LEU A 47 33.10 -30.94 -12.66
N PRO A 48 33.96 -31.38 -11.76
CA PRO A 48 34.39 -32.77 -11.71
C PRO A 48 33.21 -33.74 -11.59
N PRO A 49 33.32 -34.99 -12.13
CA PRO A 49 32.21 -35.94 -12.12
C PRO A 49 32.01 -36.54 -10.70
N LYS A 50 31.49 -35.72 -9.81
CA LYS A 50 31.15 -36.07 -8.40
C LYS A 50 29.68 -35.90 -8.10
N LYS A 51 29.22 -36.48 -7.01
CA LYS A 51 27.89 -36.24 -6.46
C LYS A 51 27.89 -34.91 -5.69
N ILE A 52 27.04 -33.97 -6.11
CA ILE A 52 26.84 -32.67 -5.45
C ILE A 52 25.48 -32.69 -4.77
N THR A 53 25.46 -32.55 -3.45
CA THR A 53 24.23 -32.43 -2.69
C THR A 53 24.13 -31.01 -2.13
N ILE A 54 23.00 -30.35 -2.41
CA ILE A 54 22.73 -28.98 -1.99
C ILE A 54 21.53 -28.99 -1.06
N ASN A 55 21.71 -28.54 0.17
CA ASN A 55 20.66 -28.42 1.15
C ASN A 55 20.24 -26.95 1.34
N LEU A 56 18.95 -26.66 1.21
CA LEU A 56 18.37 -25.35 1.53
C LEU A 56 17.66 -25.43 2.88
N SER A 57 18.34 -25.02 3.92
CA SER A 57 17.93 -25.09 5.32
C SER A 57 17.30 -23.75 5.80
N PRO A 58 16.31 -23.75 6.73
CA PRO A 58 15.64 -24.90 7.34
C PRO A 58 14.55 -25.50 6.44
N ALA A 59 14.05 -26.71 6.78
CA ALA A 59 13.01 -27.41 6.00
C ALA A 59 11.56 -27.11 6.46
N ASP A 60 11.37 -26.19 7.43
CA ASP A 60 10.08 -25.89 8.07
C ASP A 60 9.14 -25.05 7.20
N PHE A 61 9.65 -24.37 6.17
CA PHE A 61 8.86 -23.63 5.19
C PHE A 61 9.29 -23.92 3.75
N ARG A 62 8.33 -23.79 2.84
CA ARG A 62 8.55 -24.00 1.41
C ARG A 62 9.39 -22.87 0.83
N LYS A 63 10.46 -23.20 0.10
CA LYS A 63 11.27 -22.26 -0.65
C LYS A 63 10.66 -22.07 -2.04
N GLU A 64 10.43 -20.83 -2.43
CA GLU A 64 9.77 -20.45 -3.69
C GLU A 64 10.57 -19.37 -4.42
N GLY A 65 10.38 -19.29 -5.73
CA GLY A 65 11.06 -18.30 -6.56
C GLY A 65 12.41 -18.75 -7.08
N THR A 66 12.98 -17.93 -7.94
CA THR A 66 14.24 -18.20 -8.66
C THR A 66 15.45 -17.51 -8.01
N GLY A 67 15.21 -16.72 -6.96
CA GLY A 67 16.24 -15.91 -6.31
C GLY A 67 17.38 -16.68 -5.63
N PHE A 68 17.26 -18.00 -5.48
CA PHE A 68 18.28 -18.87 -4.86
C PHE A 68 19.42 -19.25 -5.80
N ASP A 69 19.24 -19.08 -7.14
CA ASP A 69 20.17 -19.58 -8.14
C ASP A 69 21.59 -19.05 -7.91
N LEU A 70 21.72 -17.73 -7.64
CA LEU A 70 23.04 -17.10 -7.41
C LEU A 70 23.72 -17.67 -6.15
N ALA A 71 22.98 -17.86 -5.07
CA ALA A 71 23.49 -18.43 -3.82
C ALA A 71 23.91 -19.89 -3.99
N ILE A 72 23.13 -20.68 -4.73
CA ILE A 72 23.44 -22.07 -5.05
C ILE A 72 24.72 -22.16 -5.89
N ALA A 73 24.83 -21.30 -6.93
CA ALA A 73 26.03 -21.24 -7.78
C ALA A 73 27.27 -20.84 -6.97
N ALA A 74 27.16 -19.82 -6.12
CA ALA A 74 28.26 -19.39 -5.26
C ALA A 74 28.72 -20.51 -4.31
N ALA A 75 27.78 -21.22 -3.69
CA ALA A 75 28.09 -22.34 -2.80
C ALA A 75 28.82 -23.48 -3.54
N ILE A 76 28.39 -23.86 -4.75
CA ILE A 76 29.08 -24.84 -5.59
C ILE A 76 30.47 -24.35 -5.96
N LEU A 77 30.64 -23.14 -6.45
CA LEU A 77 31.94 -22.57 -6.85
C LEU A 77 32.91 -22.52 -5.67
N SER A 78 32.43 -22.18 -4.47
CA SER A 78 33.23 -22.21 -3.24
C SER A 78 33.68 -23.64 -2.89
N ALA A 79 32.80 -24.64 -2.98
CA ALA A 79 33.11 -26.04 -2.70
C ALA A 79 34.19 -26.60 -3.64
N TYR A 80 34.29 -26.06 -4.86
CA TYR A 80 35.35 -26.38 -5.84
C TYR A 80 36.58 -25.49 -5.76
N GLY A 81 36.71 -24.68 -4.69
CA GLY A 81 37.91 -23.87 -4.43
C GLY A 81 37.98 -22.55 -5.24
N GLY A 82 36.89 -22.09 -5.86
CA GLY A 82 36.85 -20.84 -6.58
C GLY A 82 37.14 -19.62 -5.68
N PHE A 83 36.70 -19.68 -4.43
CA PHE A 83 36.96 -18.72 -3.35
C PHE A 83 36.66 -19.37 -1.99
N ARG A 84 36.94 -18.69 -0.89
CA ARG A 84 36.75 -19.26 0.46
C ARG A 84 35.36 -18.92 1.00
N ALA A 85 34.60 -19.92 1.48
CA ALA A 85 33.26 -19.75 2.05
C ALA A 85 33.22 -18.72 3.19
N LYS A 86 34.30 -18.59 3.97
CA LYS A 86 34.40 -17.60 5.05
C LYS A 86 34.28 -16.15 4.58
N ASP A 87 34.59 -15.90 3.31
CA ASP A 87 34.53 -14.56 2.72
C ASP A 87 33.05 -14.11 2.49
N LEU A 88 32.09 -15.04 2.64
CA LEU A 88 30.63 -14.77 2.57
C LEU A 88 29.89 -14.86 3.92
N LYS A 89 30.60 -15.01 5.04
CA LYS A 89 29.98 -15.28 6.35
C LYS A 89 28.93 -14.25 6.79
N ASP A 90 29.12 -12.98 6.41
CA ASP A 90 28.24 -11.85 6.73
C ASP A 90 27.50 -11.31 5.51
N ALA A 91 27.35 -12.13 4.48
CA ALA A 91 26.75 -11.77 3.21
C ALA A 91 25.49 -12.58 2.89
N VAL A 92 24.57 -11.94 2.18
CA VAL A 92 23.41 -12.58 1.56
C VAL A 92 23.56 -12.47 0.04
N LEU A 93 23.17 -13.53 -0.67
CA LEU A 93 23.19 -13.58 -2.13
C LEU A 93 21.79 -13.90 -2.64
N PHE A 94 21.31 -13.15 -3.62
CA PHE A 94 20.07 -13.48 -4.34
C PHE A 94 20.12 -12.98 -5.78
N GLY A 95 19.54 -13.77 -6.69
CA GLY A 95 19.47 -13.48 -8.11
C GLY A 95 19.09 -14.72 -8.90
N GLU A 96 18.40 -14.54 -10.01
CA GLU A 96 18.08 -15.59 -10.96
C GLU A 96 19.22 -15.75 -11.96
N LEU A 97 19.52 -16.98 -12.39
CA LEU A 97 20.54 -17.24 -13.41
C LEU A 97 19.93 -17.55 -14.75
N GLY A 98 20.43 -16.87 -15.79
CA GLY A 98 20.31 -17.30 -17.17
C GLY A 98 21.20 -18.51 -17.45
N LEU A 99 20.86 -19.31 -18.47
CA LEU A 99 21.69 -20.45 -18.91
C LEU A 99 23.08 -20.04 -19.42
N ASP A 100 23.21 -18.80 -19.82
CA ASP A 100 24.48 -18.16 -20.26
C ASP A 100 25.33 -17.64 -19.08
N GLY A 101 24.82 -17.77 -17.85
CA GLY A 101 25.47 -17.30 -16.63
C GLY A 101 25.16 -15.85 -16.27
N THR A 102 24.32 -15.14 -17.01
CA THR A 102 23.85 -13.80 -16.64
C THR A 102 23.04 -13.84 -15.35
N VAL A 103 23.16 -12.80 -14.52
CA VAL A 103 22.39 -12.63 -13.28
C VAL A 103 21.24 -11.66 -13.55
N ARG A 104 20.01 -12.13 -13.43
CA ARG A 104 18.78 -11.39 -13.74
C ARG A 104 18.10 -10.88 -12.48
N GLY A 105 17.44 -9.74 -12.62
CA GLY A 105 16.64 -9.13 -11.54
C GLY A 105 15.52 -10.02 -11.01
N ILE A 106 15.28 -9.93 -9.71
CA ILE A 106 14.22 -10.65 -9.01
C ILE A 106 13.27 -9.65 -8.32
N PRO A 107 12.01 -10.07 -8.02
CA PRO A 107 11.07 -9.25 -7.28
C PRO A 107 11.37 -9.20 -5.78
N GLY A 108 10.91 -8.14 -5.11
CA GLY A 108 10.93 -8.06 -3.66
C GLY A 108 12.29 -7.78 -3.05
N VAL A 109 13.24 -7.31 -3.84
CA VAL A 109 14.62 -7.08 -3.40
C VAL A 109 14.70 -6.08 -2.25
N MET A 110 13.83 -5.06 -2.23
CA MET A 110 13.77 -4.11 -1.11
C MET A 110 13.43 -4.80 0.21
N ALA A 111 12.43 -5.69 0.22
CA ALA A 111 12.06 -6.45 1.40
C ALA A 111 13.15 -7.47 1.82
N LEU A 112 13.80 -8.10 0.83
CA LEU A 112 14.90 -9.04 1.08
C LEU A 112 16.13 -8.34 1.67
N THR A 113 16.48 -7.16 1.16
CA THR A 113 17.61 -6.36 1.65
C THR A 113 17.35 -5.84 3.07
N ASP A 114 16.13 -5.37 3.33
CA ASP A 114 15.75 -4.90 4.66
C ASP A 114 15.78 -6.03 5.70
N GLN A 115 15.26 -7.20 5.34
CA GLN A 115 15.35 -8.39 6.19
C GLN A 115 16.80 -8.84 6.45
N ALA A 116 17.67 -8.75 5.43
CA ALA A 116 19.09 -9.06 5.59
C ALA A 116 19.74 -8.10 6.59
N ARG A 117 19.44 -6.81 6.52
CA ARG A 117 19.90 -5.78 7.46
C ARG A 117 19.43 -6.07 8.89
N GLU A 118 18.14 -6.37 9.08
CA GLU A 118 17.56 -6.70 10.39
C GLU A 118 18.17 -7.98 10.99
N SER A 119 18.54 -8.94 10.14
CA SER A 119 19.22 -10.17 10.54
C SER A 119 20.72 -10.00 10.84
N GLY A 120 21.27 -8.78 10.72
CA GLY A 120 22.65 -8.43 11.05
C GLY A 120 23.66 -8.73 9.95
N PHE A 121 23.24 -9.06 8.73
CA PHE A 121 24.15 -9.16 7.58
C PHE A 121 24.65 -7.76 7.19
N LYS A 122 25.85 -7.69 6.63
CA LYS A 122 26.51 -6.44 6.23
C LYS A 122 26.54 -6.24 4.72
N ARG A 123 26.62 -7.34 3.99
CA ARG A 123 26.85 -7.36 2.54
C ARG A 123 25.73 -8.07 1.79
N VAL A 124 25.36 -7.52 0.62
CA VAL A 124 24.39 -8.13 -0.29
C VAL A 124 24.97 -8.20 -1.68
N PHE A 125 25.01 -9.40 -2.25
CA PHE A 125 25.32 -9.64 -3.65
C PHE A 125 24.02 -9.86 -4.41
N LEU A 126 23.73 -9.00 -5.39
CA LEU A 126 22.44 -8.94 -6.04
C LEU A 126 22.58 -8.59 -7.52
N PRO A 127 21.55 -8.82 -8.35
CA PRO A 127 21.58 -8.38 -9.75
C PRO A 127 21.78 -6.88 -9.88
N VAL A 128 22.59 -6.43 -10.84
CA VAL A 128 22.81 -4.99 -11.13
C VAL A 128 21.49 -4.24 -11.32
N GLU A 129 20.50 -4.87 -11.94
CA GLU A 129 19.17 -4.31 -12.19
C GLU A 129 18.43 -3.93 -10.90
N ASN A 130 18.72 -4.60 -9.77
CA ASN A 130 18.08 -4.38 -8.48
C ASN A 130 18.86 -3.46 -7.53
N VAL A 131 20.07 -3.03 -7.90
CA VAL A 131 20.95 -2.22 -7.02
C VAL A 131 20.24 -0.93 -6.57
N ASN A 132 19.63 -0.20 -7.50
CA ASN A 132 18.94 1.06 -7.19
C ASN A 132 17.81 0.86 -6.18
N GLU A 133 17.06 -0.24 -6.31
CA GLU A 133 15.99 -0.60 -5.39
C GLU A 133 16.53 -0.95 -4.00
N ALA A 134 17.58 -1.75 -3.93
CA ALA A 134 18.22 -2.14 -2.66
C ALA A 134 18.90 -0.97 -1.96
N SER A 135 19.48 -0.02 -2.71
CA SER A 135 20.25 1.11 -2.17
C SER A 135 19.44 2.07 -1.30
N VAL A 136 18.10 2.05 -1.45
CA VAL A 136 17.18 2.85 -0.62
C VAL A 136 17.20 2.41 0.85
N ILE A 137 17.50 1.13 1.13
CA ILE A 137 17.45 0.57 2.50
C ILE A 137 18.56 1.16 3.40
N GLY A 138 19.69 1.54 2.83
CA GLY A 138 20.80 2.09 3.61
C GLY A 138 21.43 1.10 4.60
N GLY A 139 22.65 1.39 5.05
CA GLY A 139 23.33 0.59 6.08
C GLY A 139 23.85 -0.77 5.63
N MET A 140 23.81 -1.07 4.33
CA MET A 140 24.29 -2.30 3.70
C MET A 140 25.33 -1.99 2.63
N GLU A 141 26.34 -2.83 2.48
CA GLU A 141 27.23 -2.82 1.34
C GLU A 141 26.63 -3.65 0.20
N LEU A 142 26.31 -3.00 -0.90
CA LEU A 142 25.64 -3.62 -2.04
C LEU A 142 26.66 -3.92 -3.15
N TYR A 143 26.63 -5.12 -3.70
CA TYR A 143 27.51 -5.56 -4.77
C TYR A 143 26.67 -6.02 -5.97
N GLY A 144 26.59 -5.18 -7.00
CA GLY A 144 25.86 -5.48 -8.23
C GLY A 144 26.58 -6.51 -9.07
N ILE A 145 25.97 -7.67 -9.29
CA ILE A 145 26.53 -8.80 -10.03
C ILE A 145 25.85 -8.90 -11.39
N ARG A 146 26.66 -8.86 -12.49
CA ARG A 146 26.17 -8.97 -13.87
C ARG A 146 26.02 -10.42 -14.33
N ASP A 147 27.01 -11.25 -13.98
CA ASP A 147 27.08 -12.65 -14.35
C ASP A 147 27.94 -13.45 -13.36
N LEU A 148 27.93 -14.77 -13.46
CA LEU A 148 28.71 -15.66 -12.57
C LEU A 148 30.23 -15.47 -12.69
N ARG A 149 30.74 -15.06 -13.85
CA ARG A 149 32.18 -14.77 -14.02
C ARG A 149 32.55 -13.55 -13.20
N HIS A 150 31.77 -12.48 -13.26
CA HIS A 150 31.94 -11.30 -12.43
C HIS A 150 31.92 -11.63 -10.94
N LEU A 151 30.96 -12.44 -10.48
CA LEU A 151 30.91 -12.91 -9.09
C LEU A 151 32.20 -13.64 -8.69
N LEU A 152 32.65 -14.57 -9.51
CA LEU A 152 33.86 -15.35 -9.25
C LEU A 152 35.12 -14.47 -9.21
N GLU A 153 35.25 -13.50 -10.11
CA GLU A 153 36.39 -12.59 -10.18
C GLU A 153 36.44 -11.67 -8.94
N VAL A 154 35.30 -11.16 -8.50
CA VAL A 154 35.17 -10.35 -7.28
C VAL A 154 35.51 -11.16 -6.03
N LEU A 155 34.93 -12.35 -5.86
CA LEU A 155 35.12 -13.18 -4.67
C LEU A 155 36.51 -13.87 -4.63
N SER A 156 37.14 -14.11 -5.78
CA SER A 156 38.53 -14.61 -5.85
C SER A 156 39.58 -13.51 -5.68
N GLY A 157 39.20 -12.23 -5.60
CA GLY A 157 40.10 -11.11 -5.47
C GLY A 157 40.79 -10.67 -6.77
N LYS A 158 40.35 -11.20 -7.93
CA LYS A 158 40.85 -10.75 -9.24
C LYS A 158 40.31 -9.38 -9.64
N LEU A 159 39.10 -9.03 -9.21
CA LEU A 159 38.55 -7.71 -9.32
C LEU A 159 38.38 -7.08 -7.92
N PRO A 160 38.50 -5.76 -7.80
CA PRO A 160 38.27 -5.10 -6.51
C PRO A 160 36.79 -5.26 -6.10
N MET A 161 36.58 -5.60 -4.83
CA MET A 161 35.27 -5.62 -4.21
C MET A 161 34.87 -4.18 -3.90
N GLN A 162 34.18 -3.53 -4.83
CA GLN A 162 33.72 -2.16 -4.70
C GLN A 162 32.21 -2.15 -4.48
N ALA A 163 31.76 -1.65 -3.34
CA ALA A 163 30.37 -1.45 -3.06
C ALA A 163 29.76 -0.38 -3.99
N GLU A 164 28.56 -0.60 -4.42
CA GLU A 164 27.79 0.35 -5.21
C GLU A 164 27.50 1.61 -4.38
N SER A 165 27.39 2.75 -5.05
CA SER A 165 27.03 4.00 -4.39
C SER A 165 25.57 3.91 -3.90
N THR A 166 25.34 4.27 -2.66
CA THR A 166 23.99 4.41 -2.10
C THR A 166 23.31 5.66 -2.65
N ILE A 167 21.99 5.63 -2.74
CA ILE A 167 21.20 6.80 -3.15
C ILE A 167 21.45 7.95 -2.13
N ASN A 168 21.60 9.16 -2.64
CA ASN A 168 21.67 10.35 -1.82
C ASN A 168 20.31 10.60 -1.14
N MET A 169 20.26 10.39 0.18
CA MET A 169 19.04 10.52 0.97
C MET A 169 18.48 11.94 0.98
N ASP A 170 19.34 12.97 0.89
CA ASP A 170 18.89 14.37 0.85
C ASP A 170 18.20 14.69 -0.48
N GLU A 171 18.73 14.20 -1.61
CA GLU A 171 18.08 14.33 -2.91
C GLU A 171 16.75 13.58 -2.95
N LEU A 172 16.70 12.39 -2.35
CA LEU A 172 15.51 11.59 -2.23
C LEU A 172 14.43 12.35 -1.44
N GLN A 173 14.78 12.88 -0.27
CA GLN A 173 13.87 13.64 0.58
C GLN A 173 13.34 14.89 -0.13
N ASN A 174 14.19 15.61 -0.85
CA ASN A 174 13.81 16.79 -1.63
C ASN A 174 12.89 16.47 -2.82
N SER A 175 12.85 15.21 -3.27
CA SER A 175 11.98 14.75 -4.37
C SER A 175 10.63 14.22 -3.89
N MET A 176 10.45 14.04 -2.56
CA MET A 176 9.21 13.53 -1.97
C MET A 176 8.04 14.51 -2.09
N ASN A 177 6.84 13.95 -2.14
CA ASN A 177 5.57 14.70 -2.09
C ASN A 177 5.39 15.76 -3.19
N ARG A 178 6.00 15.56 -4.35
CA ARG A 178 5.79 16.40 -5.53
C ARG A 178 4.65 15.83 -6.38
N TYR A 179 3.65 16.64 -6.62
CA TYR A 179 2.45 16.28 -7.40
C TYR A 179 2.34 17.21 -8.61
N GLU A 180 1.83 16.66 -9.72
CA GLU A 180 1.57 17.42 -10.96
C GLU A 180 0.23 18.18 -10.93
N VAL A 181 -0.66 17.82 -9.98
CA VAL A 181 -2.01 18.40 -9.83
C VAL A 181 -2.11 19.15 -8.52
N ASP A 182 -2.97 20.18 -8.50
CA ASP A 182 -3.19 21.02 -7.31
C ASP A 182 -4.69 21.18 -7.00
N PHE A 183 -5.00 21.33 -5.71
CA PHE A 183 -6.37 21.46 -5.23
C PHE A 183 -7.01 22.80 -5.65
N SER A 184 -6.22 23.81 -5.99
CA SER A 184 -6.67 25.09 -6.53
C SER A 184 -7.37 24.98 -7.89
N GLU A 185 -7.09 23.90 -8.65
CA GLU A 185 -7.75 23.64 -9.93
C GLU A 185 -9.22 23.20 -9.78
N LEU A 186 -9.68 22.89 -8.57
CA LEU A 186 -11.05 22.50 -8.29
C LEU A 186 -11.94 23.74 -8.12
N SER A 187 -12.73 24.05 -9.12
CA SER A 187 -13.62 25.21 -9.12
C SER A 187 -14.90 24.97 -8.32
N GLY A 188 -15.31 25.95 -7.52
CA GLY A 188 -16.52 25.86 -6.70
C GLY A 188 -16.43 24.74 -5.62
N GLN A 189 -17.57 24.11 -5.30
CA GLN A 189 -17.67 22.95 -4.43
C GLN A 189 -17.15 23.15 -2.98
N PRO A 190 -17.49 24.22 -2.26
CA PRO A 190 -16.90 24.49 -0.95
C PRO A 190 -17.15 23.37 0.08
N LEU A 191 -18.35 22.78 0.09
CA LEU A 191 -18.68 21.66 1.00
C LEU A 191 -17.85 20.42 0.66
N LEU A 192 -17.65 20.13 -0.62
CA LEU A 192 -16.88 19.00 -1.07
C LEU A 192 -15.39 19.16 -0.73
N ARG A 193 -14.85 20.36 -0.89
CA ARG A 193 -13.47 20.70 -0.51
C ARG A 193 -13.27 20.55 1.00
N ARG A 194 -14.20 21.06 1.81
CA ARG A 194 -14.17 20.95 3.27
C ARG A 194 -14.27 19.48 3.73
N ALA A 195 -15.17 18.71 3.14
CA ALA A 195 -15.28 17.28 3.44
C ALA A 195 -13.99 16.51 3.11
N ALA A 196 -13.31 16.84 2.00
CA ALA A 196 -12.03 16.26 1.63
C ALA A 196 -10.91 16.63 2.62
N GLU A 197 -10.87 17.88 3.09
CA GLU A 197 -9.92 18.34 4.12
C GLU A 197 -10.12 17.57 5.44
N VAL A 198 -11.37 17.47 5.93
CA VAL A 198 -11.71 16.70 7.14
C VAL A 198 -11.38 15.22 6.95
N ALA A 199 -11.70 14.65 5.78
CA ALA A 199 -11.39 13.26 5.46
C ALA A 199 -9.87 13.00 5.46
N ALA A 200 -9.07 13.89 4.89
CA ALA A 200 -7.60 13.79 4.89
C ALA A 200 -7.02 13.96 6.30
N ALA A 201 -7.53 14.92 7.08
CA ALA A 201 -7.07 15.21 8.43
C ALA A 201 -7.33 14.05 9.40
N GLY A 202 -8.51 13.41 9.35
CA GLY A 202 -8.87 12.30 10.23
C GLY A 202 -8.59 10.92 9.64
N LYS A 203 -8.23 10.81 8.37
CA LYS A 203 -8.21 9.56 7.60
C LYS A 203 -9.59 8.89 7.59
N HIS A 204 -10.63 9.69 7.37
CA HIS A 204 -12.02 9.23 7.27
C HIS A 204 -12.34 8.75 5.86
N ASN A 205 -13.09 7.67 5.76
CA ASN A 205 -13.60 7.18 4.48
C ASN A 205 -14.68 8.13 3.95
N LEU A 206 -14.59 8.49 2.67
CA LEU A 206 -15.40 9.52 2.03
C LEU A 206 -16.27 8.93 0.92
N LEU A 207 -17.56 9.22 0.93
CA LEU A 207 -18.50 8.97 -0.16
C LEU A 207 -18.99 10.29 -0.75
N ILE A 208 -18.81 10.43 -2.05
CA ILE A 208 -19.23 11.61 -2.81
C ILE A 208 -20.43 11.24 -3.69
N VAL A 209 -21.58 11.83 -3.44
CA VAL A 209 -22.79 11.61 -4.22
C VAL A 209 -23.11 12.88 -5.04
N GLY A 210 -23.28 12.76 -6.35
CA GLY A 210 -23.62 13.93 -7.16
C GLY A 210 -23.70 13.62 -8.65
N PRO A 211 -24.21 14.56 -9.47
CA PRO A 211 -24.40 14.37 -10.89
C PRO A 211 -23.08 14.14 -11.64
N ALA A 212 -23.18 13.64 -12.87
CA ALA A 212 -22.04 13.57 -13.76
C ALA A 212 -21.48 14.98 -14.02
N GLY A 213 -20.16 15.11 -14.11
CA GLY A 213 -19.51 16.41 -14.33
C GLY A 213 -19.38 17.30 -13.09
N ALA A 214 -19.81 16.87 -11.89
CA ALA A 214 -19.69 17.64 -10.66
C ALA A 214 -18.26 17.69 -10.05
N GLY A 215 -17.24 17.19 -10.74
CA GLY A 215 -15.85 17.24 -10.26
C GLY A 215 -15.45 16.13 -9.27
N LYS A 216 -16.29 15.10 -9.04
CA LYS A 216 -16.04 14.02 -8.07
C LYS A 216 -14.68 13.32 -8.27
N THR A 217 -14.44 12.83 -9.47
CA THR A 217 -13.18 12.16 -9.86
C THR A 217 -11.99 13.13 -9.83
N MET A 218 -12.23 14.40 -10.18
CA MET A 218 -11.23 15.46 -10.15
C MET A 218 -10.75 15.74 -8.71
N LEU A 219 -11.68 15.84 -7.76
CA LEU A 219 -11.35 15.98 -6.34
C LEU A 219 -10.58 14.74 -5.85
N ALA A 220 -11.09 13.53 -6.10
CA ALA A 220 -10.46 12.30 -5.62
C ALA A 220 -8.98 12.19 -6.05
N LYS A 221 -8.67 12.52 -7.32
CA LYS A 221 -7.28 12.52 -7.84
C LYS A 221 -6.38 13.55 -7.15
N ARG A 222 -6.96 14.63 -6.59
CA ARG A 222 -6.22 15.68 -5.88
C ARG A 222 -6.11 15.45 -4.38
N MET A 223 -6.93 14.57 -3.80
CA MET A 223 -6.85 14.27 -2.36
C MET A 223 -5.45 13.84 -1.87
N PRO A 224 -4.64 13.05 -2.61
CA PRO A 224 -3.27 12.75 -2.19
C PRO A 224 -2.43 13.99 -1.93
N THR A 225 -2.70 15.10 -2.65
CA THR A 225 -1.93 16.35 -2.53
C THR A 225 -2.16 17.08 -1.22
N ILE A 226 -3.30 16.85 -0.55
CA ILE A 226 -3.66 17.47 0.75
C ILE A 226 -3.49 16.52 1.94
N MET A 227 -3.20 15.24 1.70
CA MET A 227 -2.84 14.31 2.77
C MET A 227 -1.48 14.69 3.39
N PRO A 228 -1.21 14.28 4.63
CA PRO A 228 0.12 14.44 5.22
C PRO A 228 1.20 13.88 4.31
N GLY A 229 2.33 14.56 4.20
CA GLY A 229 3.45 14.11 3.38
C GLY A 229 3.92 12.70 3.78
N LEU A 230 4.48 11.94 2.82
CA LEU A 230 5.19 10.70 3.11
C LEU A 230 6.55 11.05 3.71
N ASP A 231 6.92 10.38 4.79
CA ASP A 231 8.31 10.28 5.21
C ASP A 231 9.01 9.08 4.52
N ILE A 232 10.33 9.02 4.65
CA ILE A 232 11.12 7.98 4.00
C ILE A 232 10.78 6.58 4.54
N ALA A 233 10.54 6.44 5.83
CA ALA A 233 10.24 5.15 6.45
C ALA A 233 8.88 4.62 5.95
N GLU A 234 7.84 5.46 5.93
CA GLU A 234 6.53 5.11 5.37
C GLU A 234 6.63 4.79 3.87
N SER A 235 7.44 5.55 3.14
CA SER A 235 7.70 5.33 1.72
C SER A 235 8.37 3.97 1.44
N ILE A 236 9.35 3.57 2.26
CA ILE A 236 9.99 2.24 2.15
C ILE A 236 8.97 1.13 2.38
N GLU A 237 8.14 1.23 3.42
CA GLU A 237 7.11 0.22 3.69
C GLU A 237 6.10 0.06 2.54
N ILE A 238 5.67 1.19 1.95
CA ILE A 238 4.82 1.15 0.76
C ILE A 238 5.56 0.53 -0.42
N SER A 239 6.81 0.94 -0.64
CA SER A 239 7.61 0.48 -1.78
C SER A 239 7.92 -1.01 -1.73
N LYS A 240 8.03 -1.62 -0.54
CA LYS A 240 8.14 -3.08 -0.40
C LYS A 240 6.97 -3.82 -1.05
N ILE A 241 5.75 -3.27 -0.97
CA ILE A 241 4.56 -3.86 -1.61
C ILE A 241 4.69 -3.79 -3.14
N TYR A 242 5.14 -2.64 -3.64
CA TYR A 242 5.35 -2.41 -5.07
C TYR A 242 6.52 -3.25 -5.62
N SER A 243 7.59 -3.43 -4.85
CA SER A 243 8.73 -4.28 -5.15
C SER A 243 8.30 -5.74 -5.40
N VAL A 244 7.54 -6.33 -4.48
CA VAL A 244 7.01 -7.70 -4.62
C VAL A 244 6.07 -7.85 -5.83
N SER A 245 5.42 -6.75 -6.24
CA SER A 245 4.52 -6.71 -7.39
C SER A 245 5.22 -6.41 -8.72
N HIS A 246 6.54 -6.20 -8.75
CA HIS A 246 7.32 -5.74 -9.92
C HIS A 246 6.83 -4.39 -10.49
N LEU A 247 6.40 -3.48 -9.66
CA LEU A 247 5.91 -2.17 -10.04
C LEU A 247 6.91 -1.04 -9.81
N LEU A 248 8.07 -1.33 -9.21
CA LEU A 248 9.20 -0.41 -9.14
C LEU A 248 10.05 -0.53 -10.41
N THR A 249 10.69 0.57 -10.78
CA THR A 249 11.63 0.64 -11.91
C THR A 249 12.99 1.13 -11.43
N ALA A 250 14.04 0.89 -12.22
CA ALA A 250 15.38 1.42 -11.90
C ALA A 250 15.42 2.95 -11.83
N LYS A 251 14.50 3.67 -12.50
CA LYS A 251 14.37 5.13 -12.44
C LYS A 251 13.57 5.60 -11.23
N GLU A 252 12.61 4.78 -10.79
CA GLU A 252 11.73 5.05 -9.66
C GLU A 252 11.79 3.88 -8.67
N PRO A 253 12.90 3.78 -7.91
CA PRO A 253 13.13 2.69 -6.97
C PRO A 253 12.33 2.84 -5.67
N LEU A 254 11.67 3.97 -5.48
CA LEU A 254 10.90 4.31 -4.28
C LEU A 254 9.60 5.04 -4.63
N ILE A 255 8.52 4.73 -3.95
CA ILE A 255 7.25 5.46 -4.03
C ILE A 255 7.41 6.79 -3.29
N ARG A 256 7.38 7.91 -4.01
CA ARG A 256 7.65 9.26 -3.47
C ARG A 256 6.41 10.06 -3.13
N THR A 257 5.24 9.60 -3.56
CA THR A 257 3.95 10.24 -3.33
C THR A 257 2.95 9.21 -2.81
N ARG A 258 1.92 9.66 -2.10
CA ARG A 258 0.88 8.76 -1.62
C ARG A 258 0.21 8.05 -2.78
N PRO A 259 0.10 6.71 -2.74
CA PRO A 259 -0.55 5.93 -3.78
C PRO A 259 -1.99 6.39 -4.03
N PHE A 260 -2.36 6.44 -5.30
CA PHE A 260 -3.75 6.64 -5.74
C PHE A 260 -4.12 5.47 -6.66
N ARG A 261 -4.94 4.55 -6.14
CA ARG A 261 -5.39 3.39 -6.90
C ARG A 261 -6.86 3.56 -7.26
N ALA A 262 -7.17 3.46 -8.53
CA ALA A 262 -8.52 3.67 -9.06
C ALA A 262 -8.89 2.51 -10.00
N PRO A 263 -9.18 1.30 -9.46
CA PRO A 263 -9.59 0.17 -10.27
C PRO A 263 -10.94 0.44 -10.94
N HIS A 264 -11.11 -0.04 -12.17
CA HIS A 264 -12.37 0.03 -12.88
C HIS A 264 -13.44 -0.83 -12.19
N HIS A 265 -14.72 -0.49 -12.25
CA HIS A 265 -15.80 -1.22 -11.58
C HIS A 265 -15.95 -2.68 -12.02
N THR A 266 -15.42 -3.06 -13.19
CA THR A 266 -15.36 -4.45 -13.67
C THR A 266 -14.22 -5.28 -13.08
N VAL A 267 -13.45 -4.73 -12.16
CA VAL A 267 -12.31 -5.41 -11.51
C VAL A 267 -12.78 -6.70 -10.85
N SER A 268 -12.02 -7.78 -11.03
CA SER A 268 -12.30 -9.05 -10.35
C SER A 268 -11.93 -8.96 -8.86
N VAL A 269 -12.59 -9.79 -8.03
CA VAL A 269 -12.26 -9.93 -6.60
C VAL A 269 -10.77 -10.23 -6.41
N GLN A 270 -10.19 -11.09 -7.25
CA GLN A 270 -8.78 -11.46 -7.18
C GLN A 270 -7.84 -10.30 -7.53
N ALA A 271 -8.19 -9.46 -8.50
CA ALA A 271 -7.38 -8.29 -8.82
C ALA A 271 -7.46 -7.23 -7.70
N LEU A 272 -8.61 -7.16 -7.00
CA LEU A 272 -8.81 -6.23 -5.89
C LEU A 272 -8.06 -6.69 -4.62
N THR A 273 -8.21 -7.94 -4.21
CA THR A 273 -7.62 -8.47 -2.96
C THR A 273 -6.20 -9.02 -3.15
N GLY A 274 -5.86 -9.38 -4.36
CA GLY A 274 -4.66 -10.16 -4.66
C GLY A 274 -4.97 -11.63 -4.91
N GLY A 275 -4.03 -12.33 -5.50
CA GLY A 275 -4.22 -13.73 -5.86
C GLY A 275 -3.18 -14.24 -6.84
N GLY A 276 -3.57 -15.30 -7.55
CA GLY A 276 -2.70 -16.05 -8.44
C GLY A 276 -2.20 -17.35 -7.79
N ARG A 277 -1.51 -18.18 -8.55
CA ARG A 277 -0.87 -19.41 -8.03
C ARG A 277 0.16 -19.05 -6.95
N ARG A 278 0.94 -18.01 -7.22
CA ARG A 278 1.77 -17.30 -6.23
C ARG A 278 1.00 -16.06 -5.79
N PRO A 279 0.58 -15.97 -4.53
CA PRO A 279 -0.16 -14.81 -4.06
C PRO A 279 0.62 -13.51 -4.33
N LYS A 280 0.00 -12.58 -5.05
CA LYS A 280 0.52 -11.23 -5.26
C LYS A 280 -0.42 -10.22 -4.62
N PRO A 281 0.08 -9.06 -4.15
CA PRO A 281 -0.77 -7.98 -3.65
C PRO A 281 -1.76 -7.52 -4.72
N GLY A 282 -2.99 -7.22 -4.32
CA GLY A 282 -4.01 -6.60 -5.18
C GLY A 282 -4.08 -5.08 -5.01
N GLU A 283 -5.06 -4.45 -5.69
CA GLU A 283 -5.27 -3.00 -5.67
C GLU A 283 -5.45 -2.45 -4.24
N ILE A 284 -6.08 -3.22 -3.35
CA ILE A 284 -6.25 -2.88 -1.93
C ILE A 284 -4.90 -2.69 -1.23
N SER A 285 -3.98 -3.62 -1.43
CA SER A 285 -2.64 -3.56 -0.82
C SER A 285 -1.78 -2.49 -1.48
N LEU A 286 -1.89 -2.32 -2.80
CA LEU A 286 -1.20 -1.26 -3.54
C LEU A 286 -1.68 0.15 -3.16
N ALA A 287 -2.88 0.29 -2.59
CA ALA A 287 -3.40 1.55 -2.08
C ALA A 287 -2.89 1.90 -0.66
N THR A 288 -2.14 0.99 -0.01
CA THR A 288 -1.61 1.21 1.35
C THR A 288 -0.84 2.53 1.45
N GLY A 289 -1.09 3.29 2.51
CA GLY A 289 -0.51 4.62 2.73
C GLY A 289 -1.11 5.73 1.88
N GLY A 290 -2.08 5.42 1.02
CA GLY A 290 -2.74 6.35 0.10
C GLY A 290 -4.24 6.16 0.01
N ILE A 291 -4.77 6.26 -1.19
CA ILE A 291 -6.21 6.26 -1.49
C ILE A 291 -6.57 5.09 -2.41
N LEU A 292 -7.61 4.36 -2.03
CA LEU A 292 -8.37 3.49 -2.92
C LEU A 292 -9.62 4.26 -3.38
N PHE A 293 -9.64 4.65 -4.66
CA PHE A 293 -10.75 5.38 -5.25
C PHE A 293 -11.66 4.43 -6.05
N LEU A 294 -12.95 4.41 -5.70
CA LEU A 294 -13.96 3.62 -6.40
C LEU A 294 -14.96 4.57 -7.07
N ASP A 295 -14.77 4.82 -8.35
CA ASP A 295 -15.76 5.58 -9.14
C ASP A 295 -16.92 4.65 -9.56
N GLU A 296 -18.10 5.23 -9.76
CA GLU A 296 -19.32 4.47 -10.07
C GLU A 296 -19.57 3.36 -9.03
N PHE A 297 -19.41 3.70 -7.75
CA PHE A 297 -19.42 2.77 -6.61
C PHE A 297 -20.52 1.69 -6.65
N PRO A 298 -21.80 1.98 -7.00
CA PRO A 298 -22.85 0.96 -7.09
C PRO A 298 -22.70 0.02 -8.29
N GLU A 299 -21.79 0.27 -9.23
CA GLU A 299 -21.59 -0.60 -10.39
C GLU A 299 -20.55 -1.70 -10.15
N PHE A 300 -19.80 -1.63 -9.07
CA PHE A 300 -18.95 -2.73 -8.62
C PHE A 300 -19.80 -3.96 -8.27
N SER A 301 -19.29 -5.14 -8.55
CA SER A 301 -19.96 -6.38 -8.13
C SER A 301 -20.13 -6.42 -6.61
N ARG A 302 -21.23 -6.95 -6.11
CA ARG A 302 -21.47 -7.09 -4.67
C ARG A 302 -20.34 -7.85 -3.97
N ALA A 303 -19.81 -8.89 -4.63
CA ALA A 303 -18.70 -9.68 -4.12
C ALA A 303 -17.44 -8.81 -3.95
N ALA A 304 -17.11 -7.93 -4.91
CA ALA A 304 -15.98 -7.01 -4.82
C ALA A 304 -16.12 -6.02 -3.65
N LEU A 305 -17.32 -5.42 -3.47
CA LEU A 305 -17.57 -4.50 -2.36
C LEU A 305 -17.51 -5.19 -0.99
N GLU A 306 -18.04 -6.40 -0.87
CA GLU A 306 -17.99 -7.15 0.40
C GLU A 306 -16.56 -7.53 0.81
N THR A 307 -15.63 -7.72 -0.13
CA THR A 307 -14.23 -8.02 0.19
C THR A 307 -13.48 -6.83 0.80
N LEU A 308 -13.98 -5.60 0.65
CA LEU A 308 -13.39 -4.41 1.29
C LEU A 308 -13.68 -4.33 2.79
N ARG A 309 -14.66 -5.08 3.31
CA ARG A 309 -15.11 -4.96 4.70
C ARG A 309 -14.01 -5.28 5.70
N GLN A 310 -13.32 -6.38 5.50
CA GLN A 310 -12.22 -6.81 6.37
C GLN A 310 -11.03 -5.84 6.29
N PRO A 311 -10.50 -5.49 5.11
CA PRO A 311 -9.39 -4.53 5.00
C PRO A 311 -9.67 -3.15 5.62
N LEU A 312 -10.90 -2.66 5.55
CA LEU A 312 -11.28 -1.38 6.16
C LEU A 312 -11.32 -1.41 7.69
N GLU A 313 -11.50 -2.59 8.31
CA GLU A 313 -11.48 -2.77 9.75
C GLU A 313 -10.10 -3.19 10.28
N GLU A 314 -9.52 -4.22 9.67
CA GLU A 314 -8.28 -4.86 10.13
C GLU A 314 -7.01 -4.25 9.52
N ARG A 315 -7.13 -3.48 8.40
CA ARG A 315 -6.01 -2.87 7.65
C ARG A 315 -5.03 -3.89 7.08
N GLU A 316 -5.51 -5.09 6.90
CA GLU A 316 -4.80 -6.21 6.32
C GLU A 316 -5.72 -6.99 5.38
N VAL A 317 -5.13 -7.65 4.41
CA VAL A 317 -5.83 -8.60 3.55
C VAL A 317 -5.06 -9.91 3.49
N THR A 318 -5.73 -11.00 3.84
CA THR A 318 -5.14 -12.33 3.79
C THR A 318 -5.58 -13.04 2.52
N VAL A 319 -4.60 -13.40 1.70
CA VAL A 319 -4.80 -14.19 0.48
C VAL A 319 -4.40 -15.63 0.76
N SER A 320 -5.40 -16.49 0.99
CA SER A 320 -5.20 -17.91 1.22
C SER A 320 -5.34 -18.71 -0.07
N ARG A 321 -4.37 -19.58 -0.35
CA ARG A 321 -4.36 -20.54 -1.47
C ARG A 321 -3.90 -21.90 -0.96
N VAL A 322 -4.07 -22.94 -1.78
CA VAL A 322 -3.69 -24.32 -1.44
C VAL A 322 -2.22 -24.43 -1.02
N GLU A 323 -1.33 -23.64 -1.64
CA GLU A 323 0.10 -23.71 -1.44
C GLU A 323 0.63 -22.71 -0.39
N ALA A 324 -0.06 -21.58 -0.17
CA ALA A 324 0.38 -20.53 0.75
C ALA A 324 -0.76 -19.64 1.24
N SER A 325 -0.63 -19.11 2.46
CA SER A 325 -1.45 -18.01 2.99
C SER A 325 -0.52 -16.85 3.27
N VAL A 326 -0.80 -15.70 2.64
CA VAL A 326 0.02 -14.50 2.78
C VAL A 326 -0.88 -13.34 3.19
N THR A 327 -0.47 -12.62 4.22
CA THR A 327 -1.14 -11.40 4.68
C THR A 327 -0.37 -10.18 4.16
N TYR A 328 -1.08 -9.31 3.47
CA TYR A 328 -0.58 -8.03 2.96
C TYR A 328 -1.18 -6.87 3.74
N PRO A 329 -0.44 -5.79 3.95
CA PRO A 329 -1.00 -4.58 4.52
C PRO A 329 -2.06 -3.99 3.58
N ALA A 330 -3.08 -3.38 4.17
CA ALA A 330 -4.23 -2.78 3.49
C ALA A 330 -4.68 -1.50 4.19
N ASN A 331 -3.71 -0.67 4.61
CA ASN A 331 -3.95 0.53 5.38
C ASN A 331 -4.15 1.75 4.47
N PHE A 332 -5.26 1.78 3.73
CA PHE A 332 -5.65 2.84 2.79
C PHE A 332 -6.80 3.68 3.33
N GLN A 333 -7.08 4.82 2.68
CA GLN A 333 -8.29 5.60 2.84
C GLN A 333 -9.22 5.31 1.66
N LEU A 334 -10.47 4.91 1.94
CA LEU A 334 -11.47 4.71 0.89
C LEU A 334 -12.08 6.05 0.50
N VAL A 335 -12.05 6.34 -0.80
CA VAL A 335 -12.83 7.42 -1.41
C VAL A 335 -13.72 6.78 -2.47
N ALA A 336 -15.02 6.95 -2.33
CA ALA A 336 -15.99 6.42 -3.28
C ALA A 336 -16.78 7.57 -3.92
N ALA A 337 -17.12 7.42 -5.20
CA ALA A 337 -17.96 8.37 -5.90
C ALA A 337 -19.12 7.65 -6.60
N MET A 338 -20.30 8.27 -6.61
CA MET A 338 -21.46 7.71 -7.28
C MET A 338 -22.43 8.81 -7.74
N ASN A 339 -23.30 8.44 -8.65
CA ASN A 339 -24.44 9.25 -9.00
C ASN A 339 -25.60 9.00 -8.00
N PRO A 340 -26.52 9.94 -7.81
CA PRO A 340 -27.64 9.78 -6.89
C PRO A 340 -28.73 8.80 -7.40
N CYS A 341 -28.72 8.51 -8.71
CA CYS A 341 -29.62 7.57 -9.37
C CYS A 341 -29.04 7.16 -10.72
N PRO A 342 -29.63 6.17 -11.44
CA PRO A 342 -29.12 5.75 -12.76
C PRO A 342 -28.98 6.87 -13.79
N CYS A 343 -29.90 7.87 -13.82
CA CYS A 343 -29.79 9.01 -14.75
C CYS A 343 -28.95 10.17 -14.20
N GLY A 344 -28.55 10.15 -12.93
CA GLY A 344 -27.69 11.14 -12.30
C GLY A 344 -28.37 12.44 -11.84
N HIS A 345 -29.70 12.60 -11.98
CA HIS A 345 -30.39 13.88 -11.76
C HIS A 345 -31.25 13.94 -10.48
N PHE A 346 -31.43 12.83 -9.74
CA PHE A 346 -32.13 12.86 -8.46
C PHE A 346 -31.38 13.78 -7.46
N PRO A 347 -32.04 14.60 -6.63
CA PRO A 347 -33.49 14.68 -6.40
C PRO A 347 -34.25 15.65 -7.35
N ASP A 348 -33.59 16.30 -8.31
CA ASP A 348 -34.28 17.21 -9.25
C ASP A 348 -35.24 16.43 -10.15
N ARG A 349 -36.51 16.40 -9.75
CA ARG A 349 -37.58 15.68 -10.47
C ARG A 349 -37.93 16.30 -11.84
N SER A 350 -37.50 17.52 -12.13
CA SER A 350 -37.68 18.10 -13.45
C SER A 350 -36.77 17.47 -14.51
N ARG A 351 -35.62 16.97 -14.09
CA ARG A 351 -34.59 16.34 -14.93
C ARG A 351 -34.48 14.85 -14.73
N CYS A 352 -34.84 14.34 -13.54
CA CYS A 352 -34.76 12.92 -13.20
C CYS A 352 -35.92 12.13 -13.81
N ARG A 353 -35.60 11.13 -14.64
CA ARG A 353 -36.58 10.25 -15.27
C ARG A 353 -36.72 8.89 -14.58
N CYS A 354 -36.00 8.68 -13.49
CA CYS A 354 -36.03 7.40 -12.75
C CYS A 354 -37.28 7.33 -11.87
N THR A 355 -37.91 6.17 -11.85
CA THR A 355 -38.96 5.85 -10.85
C THR A 355 -38.34 5.65 -9.48
N ASP A 356 -39.14 5.80 -8.42
CA ASP A 356 -38.65 5.60 -7.04
C ASP A 356 -38.10 4.18 -6.84
N GLY A 357 -38.75 3.17 -7.43
CA GLY A 357 -38.25 1.80 -7.39
C GLY A 357 -36.91 1.58 -8.11
N GLN A 358 -36.63 2.34 -9.18
CA GLN A 358 -35.32 2.31 -9.85
C GLN A 358 -34.25 2.97 -8.99
N ILE A 359 -34.57 4.11 -8.36
CA ILE A 359 -33.66 4.81 -7.45
C ILE A 359 -33.32 3.91 -6.26
N THR A 360 -34.32 3.38 -5.59
CA THR A 360 -34.14 2.49 -4.43
C THR A 360 -33.30 1.27 -4.79
N ARG A 361 -33.59 0.59 -5.91
CA ARG A 361 -32.81 -0.57 -6.37
C ARG A 361 -31.35 -0.21 -6.68
N TYR A 362 -31.10 0.98 -7.22
CA TYR A 362 -29.76 1.46 -7.51
C TYR A 362 -28.97 1.72 -6.22
N LEU A 363 -29.58 2.43 -5.27
CA LEU A 363 -28.95 2.73 -3.99
C LEU A 363 -28.70 1.48 -3.13
N GLN A 364 -29.61 0.50 -3.19
CA GLN A 364 -29.49 -0.80 -2.47
C GLN A 364 -28.35 -1.70 -2.99
N LYS A 365 -27.73 -1.40 -4.14
CA LYS A 365 -26.51 -2.09 -4.59
C LYS A 365 -25.37 -1.89 -3.57
N VAL A 366 -25.35 -0.77 -2.86
CA VAL A 366 -24.42 -0.51 -1.76
C VAL A 366 -25.06 -1.03 -0.47
N SER A 367 -24.44 -2.05 0.13
CA SER A 367 -24.99 -2.70 1.34
C SER A 367 -24.89 -1.78 2.58
N GLY A 368 -25.86 -1.89 3.50
CA GLY A 368 -25.81 -1.18 4.78
C GLY A 368 -24.47 -1.36 5.53
N PRO A 369 -23.97 -2.61 5.69
CA PRO A 369 -22.65 -2.84 6.29
C PRO A 369 -21.49 -2.15 5.59
N MET A 370 -21.56 -1.90 4.28
CA MET A 370 -20.55 -1.12 3.56
C MET A 370 -20.68 0.37 3.84
N LEU A 371 -21.90 0.90 3.87
CA LEU A 371 -22.19 2.28 4.28
C LEU A 371 -21.74 2.56 5.72
N ASP A 372 -21.81 1.57 6.58
CA ASP A 372 -21.34 1.66 7.96
C ASP A 372 -19.81 1.79 8.09
N ARG A 373 -19.05 1.72 7.02
CA ARG A 373 -17.60 1.94 6.98
C ARG A 373 -17.20 3.25 6.32
N ILE A 374 -18.19 4.04 5.92
CA ILE A 374 -18.00 5.37 5.34
C ILE A 374 -18.32 6.41 6.42
N ASP A 375 -17.35 7.21 6.78
CA ASP A 375 -17.47 8.18 7.86
C ASP A 375 -18.13 9.48 7.40
N ILE A 376 -17.81 9.92 6.19
CA ILE A 376 -18.25 11.20 5.61
C ILE A 376 -19.00 10.90 4.33
N CYS A 377 -20.26 11.36 4.24
CA CYS A 377 -21.02 11.40 2.99
C CYS A 377 -21.28 12.86 2.63
N VAL A 378 -20.96 13.26 1.41
CA VAL A 378 -21.13 14.63 0.95
C VAL A 378 -21.76 14.68 -0.43
N GLU A 379 -22.63 15.67 -0.65
CA GLU A 379 -23.26 15.91 -1.93
C GLU A 379 -22.44 16.90 -2.75
N ALA A 380 -22.07 16.50 -3.98
CA ALA A 380 -21.46 17.40 -4.96
C ALA A 380 -22.56 18.15 -5.72
N ALA A 381 -22.53 19.47 -5.67
CA ALA A 381 -23.46 20.33 -6.41
C ALA A 381 -23.11 20.37 -7.92
N PRO A 382 -24.07 20.63 -8.80
CA PRO A 382 -23.77 20.93 -10.19
C PRO A 382 -22.86 22.15 -10.30
N ILE A 383 -21.82 22.08 -11.15
CA ILE A 383 -20.92 23.21 -11.39
C ILE A 383 -21.63 24.22 -12.28
N THR A 384 -21.61 25.49 -11.87
CA THR A 384 -22.16 26.62 -12.65
C THR A 384 -21.08 27.27 -13.51
N TYR A 385 -21.49 28.02 -14.54
CA TYR A 385 -20.53 28.81 -15.33
C TYR A 385 -19.77 29.85 -14.48
N GLY A 386 -20.45 30.41 -13.45
CA GLY A 386 -19.82 31.29 -12.46
C GLY A 386 -18.66 30.65 -11.71
N ASP A 387 -18.82 29.40 -11.30
CA ASP A 387 -17.79 28.63 -10.60
C ASP A 387 -16.55 28.44 -11.49
N ILE A 388 -16.75 28.19 -12.78
CA ILE A 388 -15.63 28.00 -13.73
C ILE A 388 -14.86 29.32 -13.91
N LYS A 389 -15.60 30.45 -13.95
CA LYS A 389 -15.00 31.79 -14.15
C LYS A 389 -14.24 32.29 -12.90
N SER A 390 -14.64 31.85 -11.71
CA SER A 390 -14.05 32.26 -10.42
C SER A 390 -12.83 31.41 -10.00
N SER A 391 -12.36 30.51 -10.85
CA SER A 391 -11.31 29.51 -10.54
C SER A 391 -9.94 30.08 -10.14
N GLY A 392 -9.72 31.41 -10.21
CA GLY A 392 -8.44 32.02 -9.85
C GLY A 392 -8.19 32.28 -8.36
N ASN A 393 -9.17 32.02 -7.47
CA ASN A 393 -9.09 32.36 -6.04
C ASN A 393 -9.27 31.18 -5.09
N ASN A 394 -8.94 29.99 -5.56
CA ASN A 394 -9.08 28.77 -4.76
C ASN A 394 -7.80 28.50 -3.92
N GLU A 395 -7.97 27.99 -2.70
CA GLU A 395 -6.85 27.55 -1.86
C GLU A 395 -6.02 26.46 -2.55
N SER A 396 -4.71 26.57 -2.43
CA SER A 396 -3.76 25.60 -2.95
C SER A 396 -3.70 24.31 -2.11
N SER A 397 -3.24 23.24 -2.70
CA SER A 397 -2.93 21.99 -1.96
C SER A 397 -1.98 22.24 -0.79
N ARG A 398 -1.04 23.17 -0.91
CA ARG A 398 -0.07 23.49 0.13
C ARG A 398 -0.73 24.09 1.37
N GLU A 399 -1.67 25.02 1.18
CA GLU A 399 -2.38 25.68 2.28
C GLU A 399 -3.26 24.69 3.05
N ILE A 400 -4.04 23.87 2.32
CA ILE A 400 -4.89 22.84 2.94
C ILE A 400 -4.03 21.79 3.65
N ARG A 401 -2.95 21.33 3.01
CA ARG A 401 -2.03 20.36 3.61
C ARG A 401 -1.42 20.86 4.92
N ALA A 402 -1.05 22.13 4.99
CA ALA A 402 -0.50 22.69 6.22
C ALA A 402 -1.47 22.57 7.40
N ARG A 403 -2.78 22.84 7.19
CA ARG A 403 -3.80 22.65 8.24
C ARG A 403 -4.00 21.17 8.58
N VAL A 404 -4.01 20.30 7.57
CA VAL A 404 -4.11 18.85 7.74
C VAL A 404 -2.91 18.30 8.54
N GLU A 405 -1.70 18.74 8.25
CA GLU A 405 -0.49 18.34 8.96
C GLU A 405 -0.49 18.82 10.42
N GLN A 406 -0.99 20.04 10.68
CA GLN A 406 -1.15 20.56 12.04
C GLN A 406 -2.17 19.72 12.83
N ALA A 407 -3.34 19.42 12.27
CA ALA A 407 -4.32 18.53 12.90
C ALA A 407 -3.72 17.12 13.16
N ARG A 408 -2.94 16.60 12.24
CA ARG A 408 -2.25 15.30 12.41
C ARG A 408 -1.15 15.34 13.48
N LYS A 409 -0.50 16.47 13.67
CA LYS A 409 0.45 16.66 14.77
C LYS A 409 -0.27 16.56 16.11
N ILE A 410 -1.39 17.27 16.29
CA ILE A 410 -2.22 17.19 17.50
C ILE A 410 -2.67 15.73 17.76
N GLN A 411 -3.10 15.01 16.71
CA GLN A 411 -3.49 13.60 16.83
C GLN A 411 -2.31 12.71 17.24
N ARG A 412 -1.13 12.88 16.68
CA ARG A 412 0.07 12.11 17.07
C ARG A 412 0.46 12.33 18.53
N GLU A 413 0.36 13.57 19.01
CA GLU A 413 0.62 13.90 20.41
C GLU A 413 -0.44 13.27 21.34
N ARG A 414 -1.72 13.35 20.96
CA ARG A 414 -2.85 12.73 21.70
C ARG A 414 -2.73 11.22 21.79
N PHE A 415 -2.29 10.56 20.73
CA PHE A 415 -2.21 9.10 20.66
C PHE A 415 -0.82 8.54 20.99
N ALA A 416 0.06 9.35 21.58
CA ALA A 416 1.37 8.86 22.03
C ALA A 416 1.21 7.68 23.00
N GLY A 417 1.79 6.53 22.64
CA GLY A 417 1.66 5.28 23.41
C GLY A 417 0.39 4.44 23.14
N GLU A 418 -0.49 4.89 22.23
CA GLU A 418 -1.66 4.11 21.78
C GLU A 418 -1.39 3.47 20.39
N ASN A 419 -2.16 2.41 20.06
CA ASN A 419 -2.05 1.71 18.77
C ASN A 419 -2.81 2.37 17.62
N VAL A 420 -3.08 3.68 17.71
CA VAL A 420 -3.80 4.46 16.70
C VAL A 420 -3.00 5.71 16.34
N ARG A 421 -3.11 6.15 15.09
CA ARG A 421 -2.34 7.29 14.57
C ARG A 421 -3.20 8.49 14.20
N CYS A 422 -4.52 8.29 14.07
CA CYS A 422 -5.46 9.33 13.65
C CYS A 422 -6.88 9.04 14.16
N ASN A 423 -7.74 10.07 14.13
CA ASN A 423 -9.08 9.98 14.69
C ASN A 423 -9.96 8.92 14.01
N GLY A 424 -9.86 8.71 12.71
CA GLY A 424 -10.60 7.66 12.00
C GLY A 424 -10.28 6.25 12.50
N GLU A 425 -9.12 6.07 13.12
CA GLU A 425 -8.66 4.79 13.65
C GLU A 425 -9.12 4.52 15.10
N MET A 426 -9.75 5.49 15.77
CA MET A 426 -10.20 5.33 17.15
C MET A 426 -11.20 4.18 17.32
N SER A 427 -11.00 3.36 18.34
CA SER A 427 -11.99 2.40 18.84
C SER A 427 -12.91 3.06 19.87
N GLY A 428 -13.99 2.38 20.27
CA GLY A 428 -14.89 2.88 21.30
C GLY A 428 -14.20 3.24 22.64
N ARG A 429 -13.08 2.57 23.00
CA ARG A 429 -12.25 2.94 24.15
C ARG A 429 -11.60 4.31 23.96
N HIS A 430 -11.05 4.55 22.76
CA HIS A 430 -10.40 5.82 22.44
C HIS A 430 -11.41 6.98 22.37
N ILE A 431 -12.61 6.73 21.83
CA ILE A 431 -13.69 7.71 21.76
C ILE A 431 -14.09 8.17 23.16
N ARG A 432 -14.32 7.24 24.10
CA ARG A 432 -14.62 7.58 25.50
C ARG A 432 -13.51 8.39 26.19
N LYS A 433 -12.26 8.14 25.81
CA LYS A 433 -11.10 8.82 26.41
C LYS A 433 -10.87 10.23 25.83
N PHE A 434 -11.07 10.41 24.51
CA PHE A 434 -10.60 11.58 23.78
C PHE A 434 -11.71 12.44 23.15
N CYS A 435 -12.97 11.97 23.17
CA CYS A 435 -14.10 12.68 22.58
C CYS A 435 -15.13 13.07 23.64
N GLY A 436 -14.68 13.46 24.85
CA GLY A 436 -15.58 13.95 25.91
C GLY A 436 -16.30 15.21 25.46
N LEU A 437 -17.61 15.28 25.75
CA LEU A 437 -18.47 16.38 25.40
C LEU A 437 -18.77 17.26 26.66
N GLY A 438 -19.04 18.54 26.44
CA GLY A 438 -19.60 19.42 27.44
C GLY A 438 -21.12 19.23 27.58
N ARG A 439 -21.76 19.91 28.55
CA ARG A 439 -23.21 19.76 28.81
C ARG A 439 -24.10 20.17 27.62
N GLU A 440 -23.72 21.20 26.90
CA GLU A 440 -24.47 21.65 25.72
C GLU A 440 -24.32 20.67 24.54
N GLU A 441 -23.12 20.17 24.34
CA GLU A 441 -22.79 19.20 23.29
C GLU A 441 -23.47 17.85 23.58
N GLU A 442 -23.49 17.40 24.85
CA GLU A 442 -24.19 16.17 25.22
C GLU A 442 -25.69 16.30 24.94
N LYS A 443 -26.33 17.40 25.40
CA LYS A 443 -27.73 17.64 25.12
C LYS A 443 -28.07 17.66 23.64
N PHE A 444 -27.22 18.32 22.83
CA PHE A 444 -27.37 18.32 21.38
C PHE A 444 -27.25 16.91 20.79
N MET A 445 -26.30 16.11 21.28
CA MET A 445 -26.13 14.73 20.81
C MET A 445 -27.29 13.83 21.20
N GLU A 446 -27.86 13.98 22.39
CA GLU A 446 -29.08 13.28 22.81
C GLU A 446 -30.25 13.59 21.88
N GLU A 447 -30.51 14.89 21.62
CA GLU A 447 -31.57 15.33 20.71
C GLU A 447 -31.41 14.77 19.31
N ILE A 448 -30.16 14.77 18.76
CA ILE A 448 -29.87 14.26 17.43
C ILE A 448 -29.95 12.73 17.41
N PHE A 449 -29.49 12.04 18.45
CA PHE A 449 -29.56 10.59 18.58
C PHE A 449 -31.00 10.07 18.44
N GLU A 450 -31.94 10.72 19.17
CA GLU A 450 -33.37 10.40 19.10
C GLU A 450 -33.99 10.79 17.76
N LYS A 451 -33.74 12.04 17.31
CA LYS A 451 -34.34 12.60 16.09
C LYS A 451 -33.96 11.87 14.80
N LEU A 452 -32.72 11.40 14.73
CA LEU A 452 -32.20 10.68 13.56
C LEU A 452 -32.16 9.15 13.77
N ALA A 453 -32.69 8.65 14.89
CA ALA A 453 -32.66 7.23 15.27
C ALA A 453 -31.26 6.60 15.05
N LEU A 454 -30.21 7.27 15.58
CA LEU A 454 -28.82 6.89 15.35
C LEU A 454 -28.50 5.53 15.95
N SER A 455 -27.72 4.71 15.25
CA SER A 455 -27.08 3.55 15.84
C SER A 455 -25.85 3.94 16.66
N ALA A 456 -25.42 3.11 17.61
CA ALA A 456 -24.19 3.34 18.38
C ALA A 456 -22.96 3.54 17.48
N ARG A 457 -22.88 2.83 16.35
CA ARG A 457 -21.80 3.01 15.38
C ARG A 457 -21.82 4.38 14.71
N MET A 458 -23.02 4.90 14.43
CA MET A 458 -23.15 6.25 13.83
C MET A 458 -22.80 7.34 14.84
N HIS A 459 -23.21 7.18 16.09
CA HIS A 459 -22.81 8.06 17.19
C HIS A 459 -21.29 8.14 17.31
N ASP A 460 -20.61 7.00 17.39
CA ASP A 460 -19.15 6.93 17.47
C ASP A 460 -18.47 7.60 16.27
N ARG A 461 -19.05 7.47 15.08
CA ARG A 461 -18.55 8.08 13.86
C ARG A 461 -18.68 9.60 13.89
N ILE A 462 -19.83 10.12 14.33
CA ILE A 462 -20.02 11.57 14.51
C ILE A 462 -18.95 12.13 15.44
N LEU A 463 -18.68 11.46 16.57
CA LEU A 463 -17.66 11.90 17.52
C LEU A 463 -16.23 11.89 16.92
N LYS A 464 -15.89 10.87 16.15
CA LYS A 464 -14.58 10.82 15.44
C LYS A 464 -14.40 11.98 14.46
N VAL A 465 -15.44 12.26 13.67
CA VAL A 465 -15.43 13.35 12.71
C VAL A 465 -15.41 14.70 13.43
N ALA A 466 -16.25 14.89 14.45
CA ALA A 466 -16.28 16.12 15.26
C ALA A 466 -14.94 16.38 15.97
N ARG A 467 -14.25 15.32 16.46
CA ARG A 467 -12.88 15.48 16.99
C ARG A 467 -11.89 15.94 15.92
N THR A 468 -12.07 15.49 14.69
CA THR A 468 -11.19 15.91 13.58
C THR A 468 -11.46 17.35 13.17
N THR A 469 -12.72 17.80 13.16
CA THR A 469 -13.05 19.20 12.89
C THR A 469 -12.51 20.14 13.94
N ALA A 470 -12.58 19.74 15.23
CA ALA A 470 -11.99 20.46 16.33
C ALA A 470 -10.45 20.52 16.25
N ASP A 471 -9.78 19.41 15.82
CA ASP A 471 -8.33 19.40 15.61
C ASP A 471 -7.90 20.34 14.46
N LEU A 472 -8.70 20.41 13.38
CA LEU A 472 -8.47 21.35 12.28
C LEU A 472 -8.67 22.83 12.70
N ALA A 473 -9.48 23.06 13.73
CA ALA A 473 -9.68 24.37 14.34
C ALA A 473 -8.68 24.64 15.50
N GLU A 474 -7.75 23.72 15.76
CA GLU A 474 -6.80 23.77 16.88
C GLU A 474 -7.45 23.88 18.26
N GLU A 475 -8.66 23.33 18.42
CA GLU A 475 -9.43 23.37 19.65
C GLU A 475 -9.22 22.11 20.52
N GLU A 476 -9.01 22.31 21.80
CA GLU A 476 -8.79 21.20 22.74
C GLU A 476 -10.06 20.35 22.94
N LYS A 477 -11.24 20.98 22.94
CA LYS A 477 -12.54 20.33 23.16
C LYS A 477 -13.37 20.33 21.87
N ILE A 478 -14.23 19.34 21.75
CA ILE A 478 -15.26 19.32 20.70
C ILE A 478 -16.31 20.37 21.04
N ARG A 479 -16.62 21.26 20.10
CA ARG A 479 -17.62 22.31 20.23
C ARG A 479 -18.91 21.93 19.50
N LEU A 480 -19.98 22.64 19.78
CA LEU A 480 -21.26 22.47 19.12
C LEU A 480 -21.14 22.61 17.58
N ALA A 481 -20.33 23.57 17.11
CA ALA A 481 -20.07 23.76 15.68
C ALA A 481 -19.43 22.51 15.02
N ASP A 482 -18.51 21.85 15.72
CA ASP A 482 -17.82 20.64 15.24
C ASP A 482 -18.81 19.46 15.14
N LEU A 483 -19.71 19.33 16.11
CA LEU A 483 -20.80 18.35 16.07
C LEU A 483 -21.80 18.64 14.95
N CYS A 484 -22.18 19.91 14.74
CA CYS A 484 -23.08 20.29 13.66
C CYS A 484 -22.49 19.93 12.28
N GLU A 485 -21.20 20.19 12.07
CA GLU A 485 -20.51 19.81 10.83
C GLU A 485 -20.52 18.28 10.66
N ALA A 486 -20.15 17.51 11.68
CA ALA A 486 -20.14 16.05 11.63
C ALA A 486 -21.52 15.44 11.37
N VAL A 487 -22.57 15.97 12.01
CA VAL A 487 -23.97 15.56 11.80
C VAL A 487 -24.43 15.85 10.38
N SER A 488 -23.94 16.94 9.77
CA SER A 488 -24.30 17.28 8.39
C SER A 488 -23.92 16.19 7.38
N TYR A 489 -22.79 15.51 7.61
CA TYR A 489 -22.33 14.41 6.76
C TYR A 489 -23.19 13.14 6.92
N VAL A 490 -23.73 12.90 8.12
CA VAL A 490 -24.70 11.83 8.36
C VAL A 490 -26.04 12.15 7.67
N LYS A 491 -26.55 13.37 7.81
CA LYS A 491 -27.79 13.82 7.15
C LYS A 491 -27.69 13.71 5.61
N SER A 492 -26.52 14.02 5.04
CA SER A 492 -26.30 13.86 3.61
C SER A 492 -26.44 12.39 3.17
N ARG A 493 -26.03 11.43 4.01
CA ARG A 493 -26.24 10.00 3.77
C ARG A 493 -27.73 9.63 3.87
N ASP A 494 -28.40 10.08 4.92
CA ASP A 494 -29.81 9.71 5.18
C ASP A 494 -30.74 10.28 4.10
N LYS A 495 -30.36 11.35 3.40
CA LYS A 495 -31.07 11.86 2.23
C LYS A 495 -31.24 10.81 1.12
N PHE A 496 -30.28 9.87 1.00
CA PHE A 496 -30.30 8.83 -0.04
C PHE A 496 -30.70 7.46 0.49
N TRP A 497 -30.34 7.11 1.72
CA TRP A 497 -30.57 5.78 2.32
C TRP A 497 -31.46 5.82 3.59
N GLY A 498 -31.87 7.00 4.03
CA GLY A 498 -32.86 7.14 5.11
C GLY A 498 -34.24 6.61 4.68
N ASN A 499 -34.97 6.00 5.60
CA ASN A 499 -36.33 5.50 5.40
C ASN A 499 -37.32 6.66 5.28
#